data_091fb93f8ea5eec9196b947cd1f956ba
#
_entry.id   091fb93f8ea5eec9196b947cd1f956ba
#
_cell.length_a   1.000
_cell.length_b   1.000
_cell.length_c   1.000
_cell.angle_alpha   90.00
_cell.angle_beta   90.00
_cell.angle_gamma   90.00
#
_symmetry.space_group_name_H-M   'P 1'
#
loop_
_entity.id
_entity.type
_entity.pdbx_description
1 polymer ?
#
loop_
_entity_poly.entity_id
_entity_poly.type
_entity_poly.pdbx_seq_one_letter_code
_entity_poly.pdbx_strand_id
1 'polypeptide(L)'
;MKKNRISKNWINKQKRDIYVRQSQVDGYRARSAYKLIEIDEKFKIFKNGISVIDLGASPGSWSQYIAKTVKSGRLVSIDIKGMEEIENTIQIKGDFTDSDSQEKIKGLFKSKVDVVVSDMAVNTTGIKDIDAIYTGELAMEAMNFSKE
;
A
#
# COMPACT_ATOMS: atom_id res chain seq x y z
N MET A 1 -36.72 4.71 -9.36
CA MET A 1 -35.37 4.52 -8.79
C MET A 1 -34.36 5.33 -9.58
N LYS A 2 -33.82 6.42 -9.03
CA LYS A 2 -32.76 7.20 -9.68
C LYS A 2 -31.46 6.36 -9.69
N LYS A 3 -31.12 5.76 -10.82
CA LYS A 3 -29.81 5.09 -11.01
C LYS A 3 -28.70 6.14 -10.80
N ASN A 4 -27.84 5.87 -9.86
CA ASN A 4 -26.78 6.75 -9.39
C ASN A 4 -25.87 7.19 -10.55
N ARG A 5 -26.08 8.39 -11.09
CA ARG A 5 -25.32 8.96 -12.22
C ARG A 5 -23.81 9.12 -11.88
N ILE A 6 -23.51 9.23 -10.58
CA ILE A 6 -22.15 9.40 -10.06
C ILE A 6 -21.33 8.13 -10.31
N SER A 7 -21.92 6.93 -10.15
CA SER A 7 -21.19 5.68 -10.35
C SER A 7 -20.80 5.42 -11.81
N LYS A 8 -21.64 5.82 -12.79
CA LYS A 8 -21.35 5.66 -14.22
C LYS A 8 -20.22 6.59 -14.68
N ASN A 9 -20.24 7.85 -14.25
CA ASN A 9 -19.17 8.80 -14.60
C ASN A 9 -17.84 8.42 -13.96
N TRP A 10 -17.84 7.92 -12.74
CA TRP A 10 -16.67 7.43 -12.05
C TRP A 10 -16.09 6.18 -12.74
N ILE A 11 -16.94 5.20 -13.05
CA ILE A 11 -16.54 3.98 -13.77
C ILE A 11 -15.98 4.33 -15.16
N ASN A 12 -16.62 5.27 -15.89
CA ASN A 12 -16.14 5.71 -17.19
C ASN A 12 -14.82 6.48 -17.10
N LYS A 13 -14.64 7.28 -16.05
CA LYS A 13 -13.37 7.98 -15.80
C LYS A 13 -12.22 7.00 -15.49
N GLN A 14 -12.48 5.99 -14.66
CA GLN A 14 -11.47 4.94 -14.40
C GLN A 14 -11.13 4.12 -15.65
N LYS A 15 -12.13 3.77 -16.46
CA LYS A 15 -11.90 3.03 -17.72
C LYS A 15 -11.10 3.84 -18.75
N ARG A 16 -11.15 5.17 -18.68
CA ARG A 16 -10.36 6.07 -19.53
C ARG A 16 -8.99 6.41 -18.97
N ASP A 17 -8.73 6.06 -17.70
CA ASP A 17 -7.46 6.32 -17.06
C ASP A 17 -6.38 5.43 -17.68
N ILE A 18 -5.39 6.07 -18.30
CA ILE A 18 -4.28 5.39 -18.97
C ILE A 18 -3.50 4.47 -18.01
N TYR A 19 -3.37 4.86 -16.76
CA TYR A 19 -2.66 4.07 -15.74
C TYR A 19 -3.43 2.82 -15.34
N VAL A 20 -4.77 2.83 -15.35
CA VAL A 20 -5.58 1.62 -15.12
C VAL A 20 -5.32 0.60 -16.23
N ARG A 21 -5.30 1.03 -17.49
CA ARG A 21 -5.01 0.15 -18.62
C ARG A 21 -3.58 -0.37 -18.55
N GLN A 22 -2.63 0.51 -18.27
CA GLN A 22 -1.24 0.14 -18.17
C GLN A 22 -0.99 -0.86 -17.04
N SER A 23 -1.65 -0.68 -15.88
CA SER A 23 -1.53 -1.62 -14.76
C SER A 23 -2.01 -3.02 -15.12
N GLN A 24 -3.06 -3.14 -15.93
CA GLN A 24 -3.55 -4.42 -16.42
C GLN A 24 -2.53 -5.09 -17.37
N VAL A 25 -1.92 -4.31 -18.26
CA VAL A 25 -0.88 -4.81 -19.18
C VAL A 25 0.35 -5.27 -18.41
N ASP A 26 0.78 -4.50 -17.41
CA ASP A 26 1.98 -4.77 -16.62
C ASP A 26 1.74 -5.81 -15.51
N GLY A 27 0.49 -6.25 -15.32
CA GLY A 27 0.10 -7.25 -14.33
C GLY A 27 0.02 -6.73 -12.90
N TYR A 28 -0.08 -5.41 -12.71
CA TYR A 28 -0.32 -4.83 -11.38
C TYR A 28 -1.80 -4.84 -11.00
N ARG A 29 -2.07 -5.08 -9.73
CA ARG A 29 -3.44 -5.14 -9.19
C ARG A 29 -4.14 -3.79 -9.15
N ALA A 30 -3.39 -2.70 -9.12
CA ALA A 30 -3.91 -1.34 -9.14
C ALA A 30 -2.93 -0.34 -9.78
N ARG A 31 -3.46 0.75 -10.31
CA ARG A 31 -2.67 1.84 -10.88
C ARG A 31 -1.76 2.56 -9.88
N SER A 32 -2.02 2.42 -8.59
CA SER A 32 -1.20 3.00 -7.53
C SER A 32 0.26 2.52 -7.56
N ALA A 33 0.55 1.38 -8.22
CA ALA A 33 1.91 0.91 -8.45
C ALA A 33 2.80 1.99 -9.08
N TYR A 34 2.27 2.77 -10.02
CA TYR A 34 3.05 3.80 -10.73
C TYR A 34 3.47 4.96 -9.85
N LYS A 35 2.68 5.31 -8.83
CA LYS A 35 3.09 6.28 -7.81
C LYS A 35 4.40 5.85 -7.13
N LEU A 36 4.46 4.59 -6.72
CA LEU A 36 5.66 4.06 -6.07
C LEU A 36 6.84 3.92 -7.04
N ILE A 37 6.58 3.48 -8.26
CA ILE A 37 7.59 3.35 -9.31
C ILE A 37 8.24 4.71 -9.61
N GLU A 38 7.44 5.77 -9.79
CA GLU A 38 7.95 7.12 -10.02
C GLU A 38 8.79 7.64 -8.84
N ILE A 39 8.35 7.36 -7.61
CA ILE A 39 9.11 7.72 -6.40
C ILE A 39 10.44 6.97 -6.39
N ASP A 40 10.43 5.67 -6.66
CA ASP A 40 11.64 4.87 -6.66
C ASP A 40 12.61 5.25 -7.79
N GLU A 41 12.10 5.52 -8.98
CA GLU A 41 12.91 6.02 -10.11
C GLU A 41 13.66 7.30 -9.75
N LYS A 42 12.99 8.20 -9.02
CA LYS A 42 13.56 9.48 -8.60
C LYS A 42 14.54 9.35 -7.45
N PHE A 43 14.22 8.56 -6.44
CA PHE A 43 14.97 8.53 -5.17
C PHE A 43 15.82 7.28 -4.97
N LYS A 44 15.65 6.24 -5.81
CA LYS A 44 16.40 4.97 -5.74
C LYS A 44 16.32 4.32 -4.36
N ILE A 45 15.08 4.20 -3.85
CA ILE A 45 14.79 3.73 -2.50
C ILE A 45 15.01 2.23 -2.38
N PHE A 46 14.49 1.45 -3.35
CA PHE A 46 14.52 0.00 -3.27
C PHE A 46 15.79 -0.57 -3.90
N LYS A 47 16.39 -1.50 -3.16
CA LYS A 47 17.57 -2.27 -3.58
C LYS A 47 17.37 -3.73 -3.22
N ASN A 48 18.05 -4.62 -3.94
CA ASN A 48 18.02 -6.02 -3.58
C ASN A 48 18.57 -6.24 -2.16
N GLY A 49 17.94 -7.09 -1.39
CA GLY A 49 18.40 -7.51 -0.06
C GLY A 49 17.94 -6.65 1.11
N ILE A 50 17.27 -5.53 0.89
CA ILE A 50 16.73 -4.70 1.98
C ILE A 50 15.47 -5.29 2.59
N SER A 51 15.15 -4.81 3.79
CA SER A 51 13.91 -5.13 4.51
C SER A 51 12.89 -4.00 4.38
N VAL A 52 11.66 -4.34 4.00
CA VAL A 52 10.60 -3.38 3.70
C VAL A 52 9.30 -3.79 4.39
N ILE A 53 8.56 -2.80 4.88
CA ILE A 53 7.18 -2.95 5.34
C ILE A 53 6.26 -2.11 4.45
N ASP A 54 5.17 -2.73 3.96
CA ASP A 54 4.09 -2.08 3.21
C ASP A 54 2.83 -2.03 4.08
N LEU A 55 2.49 -0.83 4.58
CA LEU A 55 1.35 -0.57 5.45
C LEU A 55 0.12 -0.20 4.62
N GLY A 56 -0.99 -0.92 4.81
CA GLY A 56 -2.19 -0.71 4.01
C GLY A 56 -2.02 -1.26 2.59
N ALA A 57 -1.46 -2.45 2.46
CA ALA A 57 -0.96 -3.00 1.21
C ALA A 57 -2.03 -3.39 0.18
N SER A 58 -3.29 -3.68 0.59
CA SER A 58 -4.35 -4.13 -0.31
C SER A 58 -4.63 -3.12 -1.44
N PRO A 59 -4.77 -3.55 -2.68
CA PRO A 59 -4.85 -4.91 -3.21
C PRO A 59 -3.48 -5.60 -3.44
N GLY A 60 -2.36 -4.94 -3.19
CA GLY A 60 -1.02 -5.50 -3.24
C GLY A 60 -0.13 -4.97 -4.38
N SER A 61 -0.52 -3.91 -5.08
CA SER A 61 0.25 -3.40 -6.22
C SER A 61 1.63 -2.85 -5.83
N TRP A 62 1.74 -2.21 -4.67
CA TRP A 62 3.03 -1.75 -4.12
C TRP A 62 3.89 -2.94 -3.72
N SER A 63 3.32 -3.89 -3.00
CA SER A 63 4.02 -5.12 -2.62
C SER A 63 4.49 -5.92 -3.84
N GLN A 64 3.72 -5.98 -4.93
CA GLN A 64 4.14 -6.61 -6.19
C GLN A 64 5.42 -5.97 -6.75
N TYR A 65 5.47 -4.63 -6.79
CA TYR A 65 6.65 -3.91 -7.28
C TYR A 65 7.86 -4.12 -6.37
N ILE A 66 7.67 -3.98 -5.06
CA ILE A 66 8.74 -4.14 -4.07
C ILE A 66 9.31 -5.56 -4.11
N ALA A 67 8.47 -6.59 -4.14
CA ALA A 67 8.90 -7.98 -4.18
C ALA A 67 9.78 -8.29 -5.40
N LYS A 68 9.50 -7.69 -6.55
CA LYS A 68 10.32 -7.83 -7.76
C LYS A 68 11.71 -7.19 -7.60
N THR A 69 11.82 -6.14 -6.80
CA THR A 69 13.05 -5.37 -6.65
C THR A 69 13.92 -5.90 -5.51
N VAL A 70 13.34 -6.21 -4.36
CA VAL A 70 14.10 -6.59 -3.15
C VAL A 70 14.41 -8.08 -3.01
N LYS A 71 14.20 -8.87 -4.01
CA LYS A 71 14.25 -10.34 -4.17
C LYS A 71 14.85 -11.17 -3.01
N SER A 72 16.08 -10.88 -2.58
CA SER A 72 16.76 -11.56 -1.46
C SER A 72 16.52 -10.88 -0.10
N GLY A 73 15.76 -9.78 -0.08
CA GLY A 73 15.39 -9.08 1.13
C GLY A 73 14.16 -9.67 1.81
N ARG A 74 13.55 -8.91 2.69
CA ARG A 74 12.33 -9.28 3.39
C ARG A 74 11.26 -8.22 3.17
N LEU A 75 10.12 -8.64 2.64
CA LEU A 75 8.93 -7.80 2.51
C LEU A 75 7.82 -8.33 3.41
N VAL A 76 7.31 -7.46 4.27
CA VAL A 76 6.11 -7.71 5.08
C VAL A 76 5.04 -6.73 4.67
N SER A 77 3.86 -7.24 4.34
CA SER A 77 2.68 -6.46 3.95
C SER A 77 1.56 -6.66 4.94
N ILE A 78 0.90 -5.60 5.35
CA ILE A 78 -0.25 -5.67 6.26
C ILE A 78 -1.42 -4.85 5.73
N ASP A 79 -2.61 -5.40 5.81
CA ASP A 79 -3.87 -4.71 5.53
C ASP A 79 -5.01 -5.34 6.34
N ILE A 80 -6.02 -4.55 6.66
CA ILE A 80 -7.27 -5.03 7.28
C ILE A 80 -8.07 -5.92 6.33
N LYS A 81 -7.90 -5.74 5.02
CA LYS A 81 -8.48 -6.57 3.97
C LYS A 81 -7.50 -7.69 3.62
N GLY A 82 -8.03 -8.88 3.41
CA GLY A 82 -7.25 -9.94 2.79
C GLY A 82 -6.90 -9.58 1.35
N MET A 83 -5.77 -10.07 0.88
CA MET A 83 -5.36 -9.95 -0.53
C MET A 83 -4.80 -11.27 -1.03
N GLU A 84 -4.80 -11.46 -2.35
CA GLU A 84 -4.20 -12.63 -2.97
C GLU A 84 -2.71 -12.73 -2.65
N GLU A 85 -2.20 -13.96 -2.67
CA GLU A 85 -0.79 -14.23 -2.38
C GLU A 85 0.15 -13.53 -3.37
N ILE A 86 1.24 -12.99 -2.83
CA ILE A 86 2.34 -12.40 -3.58
C ILE A 86 3.60 -13.18 -3.22
N GLU A 87 4.26 -13.71 -4.23
CA GLU A 87 5.50 -14.46 -4.04
C GLU A 87 6.56 -13.64 -3.29
N ASN A 88 7.31 -14.29 -2.42
CA ASN A 88 8.36 -13.68 -1.60
C ASN A 88 7.88 -12.56 -0.64
N THR A 89 6.61 -12.61 -0.26
CA THR A 89 6.01 -11.61 0.63
C THR A 89 5.37 -12.29 1.84
N ILE A 90 5.66 -11.80 3.04
CA ILE A 90 4.94 -12.18 4.25
C ILE A 90 3.72 -11.28 4.38
N GLN A 91 2.53 -11.86 4.26
CA GLN A 91 1.27 -11.11 4.28
C GLN A 91 0.55 -11.31 5.62
N ILE A 92 0.16 -10.20 6.24
CA ILE A 92 -0.58 -10.17 7.50
C ILE A 92 -1.92 -9.52 7.23
N LYS A 93 -3.00 -10.20 7.64
CA LYS A 93 -4.32 -9.59 7.72
C LYS A 93 -4.52 -9.03 9.13
N GLY A 94 -4.63 -7.73 9.24
CA GLY A 94 -4.79 -7.05 10.52
C GLY A 94 -4.74 -5.54 10.39
N ASP A 95 -5.05 -4.87 11.49
CA ASP A 95 -4.94 -3.42 11.61
C ASP A 95 -3.54 -3.06 12.14
N PHE A 96 -2.76 -2.32 11.36
CA PHE A 96 -1.43 -1.94 11.79
C PHE A 96 -1.43 -0.95 12.96
N THR A 97 -2.54 -0.25 13.22
CA THR A 97 -2.68 0.67 14.35
C THR A 97 -2.81 -0.07 15.69
N ASP A 98 -3.14 -1.37 15.65
CA ASP A 98 -3.16 -2.21 16.85
C ASP A 98 -1.75 -2.55 17.33
N SER A 99 -1.51 -2.42 18.63
CA SER A 99 -0.21 -2.76 19.24
C SER A 99 0.21 -4.21 18.99
N ASP A 100 -0.72 -5.15 19.04
CA ASP A 100 -0.45 -6.57 18.76
C ASP A 100 0.01 -6.81 17.33
N SER A 101 -0.60 -6.12 16.36
CA SER A 101 -0.18 -6.16 14.95
C SER A 101 1.20 -5.57 14.77
N GLN A 102 1.51 -4.46 15.43
CA GLN A 102 2.84 -3.83 15.40
C GLN A 102 3.92 -4.74 15.99
N GLU A 103 3.66 -5.33 17.14
CA GLU A 103 4.59 -6.30 17.76
C GLU A 103 4.80 -7.54 16.88
N LYS A 104 3.76 -8.05 16.25
CA LYS A 104 3.85 -9.15 15.30
C LYS A 104 4.74 -8.81 14.12
N ILE A 105 4.58 -7.61 13.54
CA ILE A 105 5.42 -7.13 12.44
C ILE A 105 6.87 -7.01 12.89
N LYS A 106 7.13 -6.34 14.02
CA LYS A 106 8.47 -6.16 14.59
C LYS A 106 9.16 -7.50 14.82
N GLY A 107 8.44 -8.49 15.34
CA GLY A 107 8.95 -9.84 15.60
C GLY A 107 9.41 -10.60 14.34
N LEU A 108 9.01 -10.18 13.14
CA LEU A 108 9.45 -10.79 11.89
C LEU A 108 10.83 -10.32 11.43
N PHE A 109 11.37 -9.28 12.04
CA PHE A 109 12.67 -8.72 11.71
C PHE A 109 13.67 -8.92 12.85
N LYS A 110 14.93 -9.23 12.48
CA LYS A 110 16.04 -9.38 13.45
C LYS A 110 16.75 -8.07 13.76
N SER A 111 16.52 -7.07 12.94
CA SER A 111 17.13 -5.74 13.02
C SER A 111 16.13 -4.69 12.59
N LYS A 112 16.50 -3.43 12.66
CA LYS A 112 15.68 -2.34 12.12
C LYS A 112 15.39 -2.55 10.64
N VAL A 113 14.20 -2.16 10.23
CA VAL A 113 13.73 -2.21 8.84
C VAL A 113 14.33 -1.04 8.05
N ASP A 114 14.72 -1.28 6.82
CA ASP A 114 15.34 -0.25 5.99
C ASP A 114 14.32 0.77 5.46
N VAL A 115 13.13 0.29 5.09
CA VAL A 115 12.09 1.13 4.47
C VAL A 115 10.70 0.75 4.97
N VAL A 116 9.92 1.75 5.29
CA VAL A 116 8.47 1.62 5.54
C VAL A 116 7.74 2.46 4.50
N VAL A 117 6.80 1.85 3.80
CA VAL A 117 5.94 2.53 2.82
C VAL A 117 4.48 2.44 3.24
N SER A 118 3.70 3.45 2.86
CA SER A 118 2.27 3.49 3.14
C SER A 118 1.54 4.33 2.09
N ASP A 119 0.46 3.78 1.56
CA ASP A 119 -0.51 4.49 0.70
C ASP A 119 -1.92 4.35 1.28
N MET A 120 -2.03 4.42 2.60
CA MET A 120 -3.30 4.29 3.30
C MET A 120 -4.15 5.55 3.18
N ALA A 121 -5.46 5.32 2.99
CA ALA A 121 -6.48 6.33 3.17
C ALA A 121 -7.64 5.71 3.94
N VAL A 122 -8.35 6.52 4.72
CA VAL A 122 -9.58 6.09 5.37
C VAL A 122 -10.68 5.81 4.34
N ASN A 123 -11.65 4.97 4.71
CA ASN A 123 -12.89 4.88 3.95
C ASN A 123 -13.58 6.23 3.98
N THR A 124 -13.90 6.77 2.81
CA THR A 124 -14.46 8.12 2.70
C THR A 124 -15.85 8.20 3.33
N THR A 125 -16.04 9.19 4.20
CA THR A 125 -17.35 9.56 4.77
C THR A 125 -18.15 10.42 3.81
N GLY A 126 -17.50 10.98 2.79
CA GLY A 126 -18.04 11.97 1.87
C GLY A 126 -17.88 13.42 2.36
N ILE A 127 -17.35 13.62 3.57
CA ILE A 127 -17.05 14.94 4.14
C ILE A 127 -15.54 15.15 4.04
N LYS A 128 -15.11 15.99 3.09
CA LYS A 128 -13.70 16.14 2.72
C LYS A 128 -12.78 16.49 3.88
N ASP A 129 -13.21 17.38 4.76
CA ASP A 129 -12.38 17.84 5.88
C ASP A 129 -12.18 16.72 6.93
N ILE A 130 -13.23 15.93 7.18
CA ILE A 130 -13.15 14.77 8.08
C ILE A 130 -12.26 13.69 7.49
N ASP A 131 -12.45 13.39 6.21
CA ASP A 131 -11.63 12.38 5.51
C ASP A 131 -10.16 12.78 5.48
N ALA A 132 -9.85 14.07 5.31
CA ALA A 132 -8.49 14.60 5.34
C ALA A 132 -7.85 14.46 6.74
N ILE A 133 -8.58 14.75 7.80
CA ILE A 133 -8.10 14.60 9.19
C ILE A 133 -7.76 13.14 9.48
N TYR A 134 -8.66 12.21 9.23
CA TYR A 134 -8.43 10.78 9.49
C TYR A 134 -7.31 10.19 8.63
N THR A 135 -7.19 10.62 7.38
CA THR A 135 -6.06 10.20 6.52
C THR A 135 -4.74 10.75 7.06
N GLY A 136 -4.74 11.98 7.56
CA GLY A 136 -3.59 12.59 8.22
C GLY A 136 -3.18 11.84 9.49
N GLU A 137 -4.14 11.43 10.32
CA GLU A 137 -3.88 10.60 11.51
C GLU A 137 -3.23 9.26 11.15
N LEU A 138 -3.72 8.56 10.13
CA LEU A 138 -3.10 7.32 9.64
C LEU A 138 -1.67 7.54 9.15
N ALA A 139 -1.41 8.64 8.47
CA ALA A 139 -0.06 8.98 8.01
C ALA A 139 0.89 9.25 9.19
N MET A 140 0.40 9.92 10.25
CA MET A 140 1.17 10.14 11.47
C MET A 140 1.47 8.85 12.20
N GLU A 141 0.51 7.93 12.31
CA GLU A 141 0.71 6.59 12.88
C GLU A 141 1.78 5.81 12.11
N ALA A 142 1.71 5.80 10.78
CA ALA A 142 2.72 5.16 9.94
C ALA A 142 4.12 5.78 10.14
N MET A 143 4.19 7.11 10.24
CA MET A 143 5.44 7.81 10.49
C MET A 143 6.01 7.51 11.88
N ASN A 144 5.18 7.47 12.91
CA ASN A 144 5.61 7.13 14.28
C ASN A 144 6.13 5.70 14.34
N PHE A 145 5.39 4.75 13.78
CA PHE A 145 5.81 3.37 13.68
C PHE A 145 7.17 3.21 12.96
N SER A 146 7.40 3.99 11.91
CA SER A 146 8.65 3.92 11.12
C SER A 146 9.89 4.41 11.86
N LYS A 147 9.72 5.15 12.96
CA LYS A 147 10.84 5.66 13.78
C LYS A 147 11.33 4.66 14.83
N GLU A 148 10.55 3.67 15.14
CA GLU A 148 10.86 2.62 16.14
C GLU A 148 11.76 1.54 15.58
#